data_9b6b902c278d2ce2b6d247f2cf512025
#
_entry.id   9b6b902c278d2ce2b6d247f2cf512025
#
_cell.length_a   1.000
_cell.length_b   1.000
_cell.length_c   1.000
_cell.angle_alpha   90.00
_cell.angle_beta   90.00
_cell.angle_gamma   90.00
#
_symmetry.space_group_name_H-M   'P 1'
#
loop_
_entity.id
_entity.type
_entity.pdbx_description
1 polymer ?
#
loop_
_entity_poly.entity_id
_entity_poly.type
_entity_poly.pdbx_seq_one_letter_code
_entity_poly.pdbx_strand_id
1 'polypeptide(L)'
;MAYRFDGDRFCKAERFAAFSQALGDRFVARVLPDSAANPDTPPFFAQVVASPHSVVTAHLIDEAGQPTIAARDEILAFFARRLLG
;
A
#
# COMPACT_ATOMS: atom_id res chain seq x y z
N MET A 1 1.66 5.17 -9.55
CA MET A 1 1.67 5.29 -8.08
C MET A 1 1.52 3.92 -7.46
N ALA A 2 2.31 3.62 -6.47
CA ALA A 2 2.24 2.35 -5.76
C ALA A 2 2.56 2.51 -4.29
N TYR A 3 1.92 1.68 -3.46
CA TYR A 3 2.15 1.60 -2.03
C TYR A 3 2.64 0.22 -1.64
N ARG A 4 3.48 0.17 -0.62
CA ARG A 4 4.05 -1.06 -0.09
C ARG A 4 4.26 -0.92 1.41
N PHE A 5 4.04 -2.00 2.17
CA PHE A 5 4.54 -2.09 3.55
C PHE A 5 6.01 -2.50 3.54
N ASP A 6 6.78 -1.95 4.45
CA ASP A 6 8.23 -2.18 4.50
C ASP A 6 8.61 -3.66 4.65
N GLY A 7 7.88 -4.40 5.48
CA GLY A 7 8.12 -5.82 5.71
C GLY A 7 7.34 -6.78 4.81
N ASP A 8 6.73 -6.30 3.72
CA ASP A 8 5.94 -7.12 2.82
C ASP A 8 6.81 -8.20 2.16
N ARG A 9 6.48 -9.47 2.40
CA ARG A 9 7.20 -10.63 1.87
C ARG A 9 6.73 -11.03 0.47
N PHE A 10 5.56 -10.59 0.05
CA PHE A 10 4.99 -10.89 -1.25
C PHE A 10 5.41 -9.88 -2.32
N CYS A 11 5.56 -8.62 -1.94
CA CYS A 11 6.10 -7.57 -2.79
C CYS A 11 7.45 -7.13 -2.23
N LYS A 12 8.53 -7.74 -2.69
CA LYS A 12 9.87 -7.49 -2.17
C LYS A 12 10.38 -6.11 -2.53
N ALA A 13 11.21 -5.53 -1.65
CA ALA A 13 11.77 -4.20 -1.83
C ALA A 13 12.52 -4.05 -3.15
N GLU A 14 13.25 -5.08 -3.58
CA GLU A 14 14.03 -5.06 -4.82
C GLU A 14 13.13 -4.91 -6.05
N ARG A 15 11.99 -5.59 -6.08
CA ARG A 15 11.02 -5.46 -7.18
C ARG A 15 10.40 -4.08 -7.22
N PHE A 16 10.03 -3.58 -6.05
CA PHE A 16 9.43 -2.26 -5.93
C PHE A 16 10.42 -1.17 -6.39
N ALA A 17 11.68 -1.29 -6.00
CA ALA A 17 12.74 -0.39 -6.44
C ALA A 17 13.00 -0.49 -7.96
N ALA A 18 12.94 -1.70 -8.51
CA ALA A 18 13.11 -1.90 -9.95
C ALA A 18 11.99 -1.22 -10.76
N PHE A 19 10.75 -1.28 -10.30
CA PHE A 19 9.64 -0.53 -10.93
C PHE A 19 9.87 0.98 -10.87
N SER A 20 10.31 1.47 -9.72
CA SER A 20 10.59 2.89 -9.52
C SER A 20 11.68 3.37 -10.48
N GLN A 21 12.74 2.60 -10.64
CA GLN A 21 13.83 2.94 -11.59
C GLN A 21 13.35 2.91 -13.04
N ALA A 22 12.57 1.88 -13.41
CA ALA A 22 12.12 1.71 -14.79
C ALA A 22 11.15 2.80 -15.23
N LEU A 23 10.28 3.27 -14.32
CA LEU A 23 9.24 4.25 -14.64
C LEU A 23 9.65 5.70 -14.35
N GLY A 24 10.70 5.90 -13.56
CA GLY A 24 11.23 7.22 -13.24
C GLY A 24 10.19 8.16 -12.63
N ASP A 25 10.12 9.38 -13.13
CA ASP A 25 9.23 10.43 -12.58
C ASP A 25 7.73 10.12 -12.76
N ARG A 26 7.41 9.16 -13.59
CA ARG A 26 6.00 8.73 -13.78
C ARG A 26 5.52 7.77 -12.69
N PHE A 27 6.42 7.30 -11.84
CA PHE A 27 6.10 6.35 -10.79
C PHE A 27 6.29 6.99 -9.43
N VAL A 28 5.18 7.16 -8.71
CA VAL A 28 5.21 7.64 -7.33
C VAL A 28 5.16 6.44 -6.40
N ALA A 29 6.25 6.22 -5.66
CA ALA A 29 6.40 5.09 -4.74
C ALA A 29 6.25 5.57 -3.29
N ARG A 30 5.45 4.86 -2.50
CA ARG A 30 5.25 5.11 -1.08
C ARG A 30 5.48 3.82 -0.30
N VAL A 31 6.27 3.91 0.77
CA VAL A 31 6.52 2.78 1.68
C VAL A 31 5.96 3.14 3.05
N LEU A 32 5.09 2.29 3.58
CA LEU A 32 4.53 2.46 4.92
C LEU A 32 5.23 1.52 5.90
N PRO A 33 5.39 1.94 7.18
CA PRO A 33 5.90 1.04 8.20
C PRO A 33 4.88 -0.07 8.48
N ASP A 34 5.36 -1.25 8.87
CA ASP A 34 4.50 -2.39 9.20
C ASP A 34 3.52 -2.07 10.34
N SER A 35 3.91 -1.19 11.25
CA SER A 35 3.05 -0.73 12.35
C SER A 35 1.80 0.01 11.88
N ALA A 36 1.77 0.48 10.63
CA ALA A 36 0.58 1.13 10.05
C ALA A 36 -0.46 0.14 9.56
N ALA A 37 -0.13 -1.16 9.48
CA ALA A 37 -1.05 -2.19 9.02
C ALA A 37 -2.08 -2.55 10.09
N ASN A 38 -3.30 -2.89 9.63
CA ASN A 38 -4.34 -3.38 10.53
C ASN A 38 -3.95 -4.77 11.06
N PRO A 39 -3.84 -4.95 12.40
CA PRO A 39 -3.52 -6.25 12.99
C PRO A 39 -4.71 -7.22 12.96
N ASP A 40 -5.92 -6.72 12.81
CA ASP A 40 -7.15 -7.51 12.88
C ASP A 40 -7.65 -7.89 11.47
N THR A 41 -6.83 -8.65 10.75
CA THR A 41 -7.22 -9.15 9.43
C THR A 41 -8.21 -10.32 9.56
N PRO A 42 -9.02 -10.60 8.52
CA PRO A 42 -9.86 -11.80 8.53
C PRO A 42 -9.05 -13.08 8.81
N PRO A 43 -9.58 -14.05 9.59
CA PRO A 43 -8.80 -15.22 10.02
C PRO A 43 -8.15 -16.01 8.87
N PHE A 44 -8.84 -16.15 7.74
CA PHE A 44 -8.28 -16.86 6.60
C PHE A 44 -7.07 -16.14 5.98
N PHE A 45 -7.02 -14.82 6.11
CA PHE A 45 -5.88 -14.02 5.62
C PHE A 45 -4.63 -14.27 6.46
N ALA A 46 -4.77 -14.41 7.77
CA ALA A 46 -3.64 -14.65 8.66
C ALA A 46 -2.92 -15.95 8.34
N GLN A 47 -3.61 -16.93 7.76
CA GLN A 47 -3.03 -18.22 7.35
C GLN A 47 -2.27 -18.14 6.02
N VAL A 48 -2.64 -17.20 5.14
CA VAL A 48 -2.11 -17.10 3.78
C VAL A 48 -1.12 -15.97 3.64
N VAL A 49 -1.34 -14.85 4.37
CA VAL A 49 -0.53 -13.65 4.29
C VAL A 49 0.20 -13.45 5.62
N ALA A 50 1.47 -13.87 5.65
CA ALA A 50 2.28 -13.87 6.87
C ALA A 50 2.91 -12.50 7.20
N SER A 51 2.79 -11.51 6.32
CA SER A 51 3.33 -10.16 6.52
C SER A 51 2.32 -9.11 6.06
N PRO A 52 2.44 -7.84 6.52
CA PRO A 52 1.63 -6.76 5.98
C PRO A 52 1.82 -6.66 4.47
N HIS A 53 0.73 -6.67 3.72
CA HIS A 53 0.78 -6.73 2.26
C HIS A 53 -0.21 -5.78 1.59
N SER A 54 -1.44 -5.72 2.07
CA SER A 54 -2.54 -5.06 1.36
C SER A 54 -2.92 -3.74 2.01
N VAL A 55 -2.38 -2.63 1.49
CA VAL A 55 -2.52 -1.29 2.09
C VAL A 55 -3.98 -0.82 2.16
N VAL A 56 -4.75 -1.04 1.09
CA VAL A 56 -6.12 -0.50 0.99
C VAL A 56 -7.21 -1.55 1.07
N THR A 57 -6.88 -2.77 1.43
CA THR A 57 -7.85 -3.86 1.61
C THR A 57 -7.68 -4.53 2.97
N ALA A 58 -7.02 -5.70 3.03
CA ALA A 58 -6.95 -6.49 4.26
C ALA A 58 -6.25 -5.79 5.42
N HIS A 59 -5.24 -4.95 5.14
CA HIS A 59 -4.45 -4.28 6.16
C HIS A 59 -4.80 -2.80 6.33
N LEU A 60 -5.89 -2.36 5.73
CA LEU A 60 -6.42 -1.00 5.90
C LEU A 60 -6.97 -0.83 7.32
N ILE A 61 -6.60 0.28 7.95
CA ILE A 61 -7.26 0.76 9.17
C ILE A 61 -8.22 1.86 8.76
N ASP A 62 -9.51 1.57 8.78
CA ASP A 62 -10.56 2.50 8.31
C ASP A 62 -10.92 3.50 9.41
N GLU A 63 -9.94 4.32 9.77
CA GLU A 63 -10.11 5.40 10.76
C GLU A 63 -9.39 6.65 10.29
N ALA A 64 -10.00 7.80 10.54
CA ALA A 64 -9.41 9.09 10.20
C ALA A 64 -8.06 9.28 10.88
N GLY A 65 -7.08 9.79 10.14
CA GLY A 65 -5.73 10.02 10.65
C GLY A 65 -4.78 8.85 10.50
N GLN A 66 -5.26 7.66 10.12
CA GLN A 66 -4.40 6.50 9.92
C GLN A 66 -3.63 6.58 8.58
N PRO A 67 -2.36 6.13 8.54
CA PRO A 67 -1.57 6.17 7.28
C PRO A 67 -2.20 5.41 6.12
N THR A 68 -2.86 4.28 6.38
CA THR A 68 -3.52 3.50 5.34
C THR A 68 -4.75 4.21 4.77
N ILE A 69 -5.50 4.97 5.57
CA ILE A 69 -6.60 5.81 5.08
C ILE A 69 -6.05 6.95 4.23
N ALA A 70 -4.96 7.59 4.64
CA ALA A 70 -4.30 8.62 3.85
C ALA A 70 -3.83 8.07 2.50
N ALA A 71 -3.32 6.84 2.47
CA ALA A 71 -2.94 6.15 1.24
C ALA A 71 -4.14 5.93 0.31
N ARG A 72 -5.26 5.45 0.85
CA ARG A 72 -6.50 5.29 0.09
C ARG A 72 -6.94 6.61 -0.54
N ASP A 73 -6.96 7.66 0.24
CA ASP A 73 -7.40 8.97 -0.23
C ASP A 73 -6.48 9.54 -1.31
N GLU A 74 -5.17 9.33 -1.19
CA GLU A 74 -4.19 9.73 -2.21
C GLU A 74 -4.41 8.96 -3.52
N ILE A 75 -4.67 7.65 -3.44
CA ILE A 75 -4.95 6.82 -4.61
C ILE A 75 -6.23 7.28 -5.30
N LEU A 76 -7.29 7.54 -4.54
CA LEU A 76 -8.56 8.01 -5.10
C LEU A 76 -8.40 9.40 -5.76
N ALA A 77 -7.65 10.29 -5.14
CA ALA A 77 -7.36 11.60 -5.71
C ALA A 77 -6.55 11.49 -7.00
N PHE A 78 -5.59 10.57 -7.05
CA PHE A 78 -4.81 10.30 -8.25
C PHE A 78 -5.70 9.84 -9.40
N PHE A 79 -6.58 8.87 -9.16
CA PHE A 79 -7.51 8.41 -10.19
C PHE A 79 -8.48 9.49 -10.63
N ALA A 80 -8.99 10.30 -9.70
CA ALA A 80 -9.89 11.39 -10.04
C ALA A 80 -9.22 12.38 -11.00
N ARG A 81 -7.98 12.75 -10.73
CA ARG A 81 -7.24 13.66 -11.63
C ARG A 81 -6.98 13.06 -13.01
N ARG A 82 -6.71 11.75 -13.08
CA ARG A 82 -6.36 11.08 -14.34
C ARG A 82 -7.59 10.74 -15.19
N LEU A 83 -8.72 10.45 -14.55
CA LEU A 83 -9.92 9.97 -15.24
C LEU A 83 -10.96 11.07 -15.45
N LEU A 84 -11.05 12.05 -14.54
CA LEU A 84 -12.08 13.07 -14.57
C LEU A 84 -11.55 14.47 -14.92
N GLY A 85 -10.30 14.65 -14.76
CA GLY A 85 -9.69 15.95 -14.98
C GLY A 85 -8.80 16.03 -16.17
#